data_020dac2d6a8de36dfd4d3aadb2ee686e
#
_entry.id   020dac2d6a8de36dfd4d3aadb2ee686e
#
_cell.length_a   1.000
_cell.length_b   1.000
_cell.length_c   1.000
_cell.angle_alpha   90.00
_cell.angle_beta   90.00
_cell.angle_gamma   90.00
#
_symmetry.space_group_name_H-M   'P 1'
#
loop_
_entity.id
_entity.type
_entity.pdbx_description
1 polymer ?
#
loop_
_entity_poly.entity_id
_entity_poly.type
_entity_poly.pdbx_seq_one_letter_code
_entity_poly.pdbx_strand_id
1 'polypeptide(L)'
;ELWAHNTLNKTTWQVIDIFSGTSNSMPGYRMDIVVGDTIYFDAYDGISNYELWAHDTSNGSTWQVTSLSGSFSSEPGYYMSIFADDVIYLSANSGTTGHELWAHRPFSINYQTNTGGAVTSWAINASLPSGLSFGTNNGTIYGTPTELWTQTSYMVWANNSGGSSTTT
;
A
#
# COMPACT_ATOMS: atom_id res chain seq x y z
N GLU A 1 -6.31 12.32 12.36
CA GLU A 1 -6.28 12.58 10.89
C GLU A 1 -4.84 12.46 10.37
N LEU A 2 -4.68 12.01 9.12
CA LEU A 2 -3.40 12.01 8.41
C LEU A 2 -3.22 13.35 7.69
N TRP A 3 -2.06 13.98 7.89
CA TRP A 3 -1.70 15.24 7.27
C TRP A 3 -0.42 15.13 6.44
N ALA A 4 -0.32 15.91 5.39
CA ALA A 4 0.87 16.02 4.55
C ALA A 4 1.38 17.46 4.49
N HIS A 5 2.70 17.62 4.36
CA HIS A 5 3.36 18.89 4.15
C HIS A 5 4.32 18.82 2.97
N ASN A 6 4.11 19.68 2.00
CA ASN A 6 5.04 19.82 0.87
C ASN A 6 6.17 20.78 1.24
N THR A 7 7.39 20.25 1.31
CA THR A 7 8.58 21.02 1.71
C THR A 7 9.05 22.03 0.69
N LEU A 8 8.63 21.90 -0.58
CA LEU A 8 9.01 22.83 -1.65
C LEU A 8 8.15 24.09 -1.64
N ASN A 9 6.83 23.93 -1.68
CA ASN A 9 5.87 25.04 -1.76
C ASN A 9 5.29 25.45 -0.39
N LYS A 10 5.66 24.73 0.70
CA LYS A 10 5.27 25.00 2.08
C LYS A 10 3.76 24.87 2.34
N THR A 11 3.03 24.14 1.51
CA THR A 11 1.61 23.87 1.75
C THR A 11 1.43 22.68 2.69
N THR A 12 0.39 22.76 3.53
CA THR A 12 -0.03 21.67 4.39
C THR A 12 -1.50 21.38 4.14
N TRP A 13 -1.86 20.10 4.05
CA TRP A 13 -3.26 19.70 3.84
C TRP A 13 -3.56 18.42 4.62
N GLN A 14 -4.83 18.25 4.95
CA GLN A 14 -5.36 17.01 5.49
C GLN A 14 -5.50 16.00 4.34
N VAL A 15 -4.85 14.84 4.48
CA VAL A 15 -4.90 13.76 3.49
C VAL A 15 -6.22 13.02 3.63
N ILE A 16 -6.57 12.64 4.86
CA ILE A 16 -7.80 11.93 5.17
C ILE A 16 -8.18 12.12 6.64
N ASP A 17 -9.49 12.15 6.90
CA ASP A 17 -10.09 12.03 8.24
C ASP A 17 -10.58 10.58 8.42
N ILE A 18 -9.75 9.72 9.02
CA ILE A 18 -10.04 8.29 9.23
C ILE A 18 -11.14 8.10 10.28
N PHE A 19 -11.09 8.88 11.36
CA PHE A 19 -12.14 8.91 12.39
C PHE A 19 -12.85 10.25 12.34
N SER A 20 -13.96 10.29 11.63
CA SER A 20 -14.69 11.52 11.33
C SER A 20 -15.11 12.30 12.58
N GLY A 21 -15.03 13.63 12.49
CA GLY A 21 -15.39 14.55 13.55
C GLY A 21 -14.21 15.04 14.38
N THR A 22 -14.38 15.15 15.71
CA THR A 22 -13.38 15.73 16.63
C THR A 22 -12.48 14.68 17.29
N SER A 23 -12.65 13.42 16.94
CA SER A 23 -11.91 12.30 17.52
C SER A 23 -10.56 12.08 16.84
N ASN A 24 -9.61 11.47 17.55
CA ASN A 24 -8.26 11.24 17.06
C ASN A 24 -8.12 9.85 16.44
N SER A 25 -7.68 9.76 15.19
CA SER A 25 -7.32 8.51 14.54
C SER A 25 -5.89 8.05 14.82
N MET A 26 -5.02 8.92 15.32
CA MET A 26 -3.63 8.65 15.70
C MET A 26 -2.84 7.82 14.68
N PRO A 27 -2.80 8.22 13.39
CA PRO A 27 -2.10 7.44 12.37
C PRO A 27 -0.59 7.35 12.68
N GLY A 28 -0.02 6.15 12.57
CA GLY A 28 1.40 5.90 12.83
C GLY A 28 1.77 5.91 14.33
N TYR A 29 0.81 5.66 15.23
CA TYR A 29 1.08 5.67 16.68
C TYR A 29 2.01 4.52 17.10
N ARG A 30 1.89 3.34 16.47
CA ARG A 30 2.67 2.15 16.76
C ARG A 30 3.60 1.75 15.63
N MET A 31 3.18 1.99 14.39
CA MET A 31 3.96 1.66 13.21
C MET A 31 3.74 2.61 12.05
N ASP A 32 4.82 2.85 11.32
CA ASP A 32 4.82 3.46 10.00
C ASP A 32 5.91 2.82 9.15
N ILE A 33 5.56 2.32 7.97
CA ILE A 33 6.47 1.68 7.02
C ILE A 33 6.16 2.20 5.62
N VAL A 34 7.20 2.61 4.89
CA VAL A 34 7.08 3.02 3.49
C VAL A 34 7.54 1.88 2.58
N VAL A 35 6.69 1.50 1.63
CA VAL A 35 7.00 0.52 0.58
C VAL A 35 6.62 1.11 -0.77
N GLY A 36 7.63 1.47 -1.56
CA GLY A 36 7.40 2.22 -2.80
C GLY A 36 6.71 3.55 -2.53
N ASP A 37 5.59 3.79 -3.20
CA ASP A 37 4.76 4.99 -3.00
C ASP A 37 3.68 4.80 -1.92
N THR A 38 3.68 3.70 -1.19
CA THR A 38 2.66 3.39 -0.19
C THR A 38 3.21 3.49 1.23
N ILE A 39 2.51 4.24 2.08
CA ILE A 39 2.76 4.33 3.52
C ILE A 39 1.79 3.38 4.22
N TYR A 40 2.30 2.42 4.99
CA TYR A 40 1.54 1.52 5.86
C TYR A 40 1.66 2.02 7.30
N PHE A 41 0.53 2.15 7.98
CA PHE A 41 0.48 2.69 9.33
C PHE A 41 -0.69 2.11 10.11
N ASP A 42 -0.62 2.14 11.43
CA ASP A 42 -1.76 1.86 12.28
C ASP A 42 -2.62 3.11 12.45
N ALA A 43 -3.94 2.95 12.51
CA ALA A 43 -4.85 4.04 12.83
C ALA A 43 -6.14 3.55 13.47
N TYR A 44 -6.74 4.40 14.29
CA TYR A 44 -8.01 4.20 14.96
C TYR A 44 -9.17 4.83 14.15
N ASP A 45 -10.16 4.02 13.78
CA ASP A 45 -11.29 4.45 12.96
C ASP A 45 -12.60 4.70 13.75
N GLY A 46 -12.60 4.37 15.05
CA GLY A 46 -13.77 4.50 15.91
C GLY A 46 -14.77 3.33 15.82
N ILE A 47 -14.54 2.35 14.94
CA ILE A 47 -15.42 1.21 14.70
C ILE A 47 -14.68 -0.11 14.99
N SER A 48 -13.63 -0.37 14.24
CA SER A 48 -12.80 -1.56 14.36
C SER A 48 -11.55 -1.36 15.23
N ASN A 49 -11.44 -0.21 15.88
CA ASN A 49 -10.30 0.19 16.69
C ASN A 49 -9.03 0.43 15.87
N TYR A 50 -7.84 0.02 16.39
CA TYR A 50 -6.59 0.16 15.65
C TYR A 50 -6.42 -0.98 14.67
N GLU A 51 -6.38 -0.63 13.41
CA GLU A 51 -6.16 -1.55 12.29
C GLU A 51 -4.99 -1.08 11.42
N LEU A 52 -4.53 -1.94 10.52
CA LEU A 52 -3.52 -1.59 9.53
C LEU A 52 -4.18 -0.86 8.36
N TRP A 53 -3.65 0.31 8.07
CA TRP A 53 -4.06 1.20 6.99
C TRP A 53 -2.92 1.41 6.00
N ALA A 54 -3.28 1.80 4.79
CA ALA A 54 -2.34 2.18 3.76
C ALA A 54 -2.77 3.47 3.06
N HIS A 55 -1.79 4.29 2.68
CA HIS A 55 -1.98 5.48 1.87
C HIS A 55 -1.00 5.45 0.70
N ASP A 56 -1.53 5.48 -0.52
CA ASP A 56 -0.75 5.58 -1.75
C ASP A 56 -0.51 7.06 -2.10
N THR A 57 0.73 7.49 -2.01
CA THR A 57 1.14 8.88 -2.25
C THR A 57 1.11 9.26 -3.73
N SER A 58 1.10 8.28 -4.64
CA SER A 58 1.09 8.52 -6.09
C SER A 58 -0.29 8.91 -6.61
N ASN A 59 -1.35 8.38 -6.02
CA ASN A 59 -2.73 8.61 -6.44
C ASN A 59 -3.63 9.19 -5.34
N GLY A 60 -3.13 9.30 -4.10
CA GLY A 60 -3.83 9.88 -2.96
C GLY A 60 -4.89 8.97 -2.33
N SER A 61 -4.97 7.68 -2.70
CA SER A 61 -5.94 6.75 -2.11
C SER A 61 -5.51 6.29 -0.73
N THR A 62 -6.49 6.10 0.17
CA THR A 62 -6.28 5.54 1.51
C THR A 62 -7.31 4.44 1.76
N TRP A 63 -6.86 3.32 2.33
CA TRP A 63 -7.73 2.18 2.62
C TRP A 63 -7.28 1.43 3.87
N GLN A 64 -8.21 0.74 4.49
CA GLN A 64 -7.92 -0.22 5.54
C GLN A 64 -7.39 -1.51 4.90
N VAL A 65 -6.22 -1.96 5.34
CA VAL A 65 -5.54 -3.16 4.79
C VAL A 65 -6.11 -4.43 5.41
N THR A 66 -6.35 -4.40 6.72
CA THR A 66 -6.80 -5.57 7.48
C THR A 66 -7.91 -5.21 8.45
N SER A 67 -8.74 -6.21 8.77
CA SER A 67 -9.66 -6.24 9.89
C SER A 67 -9.49 -7.60 10.57
N LEU A 68 -8.40 -7.75 11.34
CA LEU A 68 -7.98 -9.03 11.90
C LEU A 68 -8.85 -9.50 13.06
N SER A 69 -9.37 -8.57 13.85
CA SER A 69 -10.01 -8.85 15.13
C SER A 69 -11.51 -8.54 15.18
N GLY A 70 -12.11 -8.16 14.05
CA GLY A 70 -13.52 -7.74 14.00
C GLY A 70 -13.79 -6.50 14.85
N SER A 71 -14.41 -6.65 16.03
CA SER A 71 -14.73 -5.56 16.93
C SER A 71 -13.65 -5.23 17.98
N PHE A 72 -12.55 -5.98 17.99
CA PHE A 72 -11.42 -5.72 18.88
C PHE A 72 -10.32 -4.94 18.14
N SER A 73 -9.40 -4.33 18.89
CA SER A 73 -8.23 -3.67 18.33
C SER A 73 -7.20 -4.70 17.88
N SER A 74 -6.79 -4.69 16.63
CA SER A 74 -5.70 -5.54 16.16
C SER A 74 -4.32 -5.01 16.55
N GLU A 75 -4.21 -3.73 16.90
CA GLU A 75 -2.99 -3.09 17.41
C GLU A 75 -1.73 -3.43 16.59
N PRO A 76 -1.76 -3.22 15.26
CA PRO A 76 -0.66 -3.60 14.41
C PRO A 76 0.61 -2.84 14.78
N GLY A 77 1.73 -3.56 14.82
CA GLY A 77 3.03 -2.98 15.16
C GLY A 77 3.29 -2.74 16.65
N TYR A 78 2.40 -3.17 17.56
CA TYR A 78 2.52 -2.87 18.99
C TYR A 78 3.87 -3.26 19.59
N TYR A 79 4.41 -4.42 19.23
CA TYR A 79 5.71 -4.90 19.71
C TYR A 79 6.81 -4.83 18.64
N MET A 80 6.43 -5.00 17.38
CA MET A 80 7.37 -4.93 16.27
C MET A 80 6.67 -4.65 14.94
N SER A 81 7.39 -3.96 14.06
CA SER A 81 7.10 -3.87 12.64
C SER A 81 8.40 -3.76 11.87
N ILE A 82 8.54 -4.50 10.77
CA ILE A 82 9.71 -4.48 9.90
C ILE A 82 9.29 -4.82 8.47
N PHE A 83 9.93 -4.18 7.50
CA PHE A 83 9.83 -4.55 6.09
C PHE A 83 11.09 -5.29 5.67
N ALA A 84 10.94 -6.52 5.20
CA ALA A 84 12.02 -7.36 4.69
C ALA A 84 11.50 -8.31 3.62
N ASP A 85 12.28 -8.51 2.55
CA ASP A 85 11.97 -9.44 1.46
C ASP A 85 10.55 -9.28 0.88
N ASP A 86 10.14 -8.02 0.62
CA ASP A 86 8.83 -7.64 0.12
C ASP A 86 7.65 -8.03 1.04
N VAL A 87 7.92 -8.23 2.33
CA VAL A 87 6.92 -8.56 3.34
C VAL A 87 7.02 -7.59 4.52
N ILE A 88 5.89 -7.06 4.96
CA ILE A 88 5.76 -6.38 6.24
C ILE A 88 5.47 -7.45 7.29
N TYR A 89 6.39 -7.65 8.20
CA TYR A 89 6.20 -8.45 9.41
C TYR A 89 5.82 -7.52 10.55
N LEU A 90 4.78 -7.87 11.28
CA LEU A 90 4.26 -7.03 12.37
C LEU A 90 3.65 -7.91 13.47
N SER A 91 3.67 -7.41 14.69
CA SER A 91 2.86 -7.98 15.75
C SER A 91 1.43 -7.48 15.61
N ALA A 92 0.44 -8.35 15.75
CA ALA A 92 -0.96 -7.94 15.80
C ALA A 92 -1.81 -8.95 16.59
N ASN A 93 -2.93 -8.48 17.12
CA ASN A 93 -3.87 -9.27 17.90
C ASN A 93 -5.08 -9.67 17.03
N SER A 94 -5.39 -10.96 16.96
CA SER A 94 -6.57 -11.49 16.26
C SER A 94 -7.86 -11.45 17.07
N GLY A 95 -7.78 -11.04 18.34
CA GLY A 95 -8.90 -11.09 19.28
C GLY A 95 -9.12 -12.48 19.92
N THR A 96 -8.42 -13.51 19.47
CA THR A 96 -8.55 -14.88 19.96
C THR A 96 -7.27 -15.47 20.53
N THR A 97 -6.11 -15.09 20.00
CA THR A 97 -4.80 -15.66 20.36
C THR A 97 -3.86 -14.67 21.03
N GLY A 98 -4.27 -13.42 21.22
CA GLY A 98 -3.39 -12.34 21.67
C GLY A 98 -2.53 -11.79 20.55
N HIS A 99 -1.38 -11.18 20.92
CA HIS A 99 -0.44 -10.63 19.94
C HIS A 99 0.46 -11.74 19.40
N GLU A 100 0.37 -11.96 18.10
CA GLU A 100 1.16 -12.93 17.36
C GLU A 100 1.95 -12.24 16.23
N LEU A 101 2.88 -12.97 15.62
CA LEU A 101 3.57 -12.52 14.42
C LEU A 101 2.68 -12.69 13.20
N TRP A 102 2.44 -11.60 12.49
CA TRP A 102 1.71 -11.54 11.25
C TRP A 102 2.60 -11.10 10.11
N ALA A 103 2.25 -11.51 8.90
CA ALA A 103 2.93 -11.11 7.69
C ALA A 103 1.90 -10.53 6.71
N HIS A 104 2.15 -9.33 6.24
CA HIS A 104 1.41 -8.71 5.16
C HIS A 104 2.35 -8.54 3.98
N ARG A 105 2.00 -9.12 2.84
CA ARG A 105 2.72 -8.85 1.59
C ARG A 105 2.05 -7.67 0.92
N PRO A 106 2.68 -6.49 0.94
CA PRO A 106 2.22 -5.37 0.15
C PRO A 106 2.08 -5.82 -1.29
N PHE A 107 1.10 -5.29 -2.00
CA PHE A 107 1.07 -5.45 -3.44
C PHE A 107 2.25 -4.63 -3.99
N SER A 108 3.42 -5.24 -4.05
CA SER A 108 4.59 -4.61 -4.63
C SER A 108 4.53 -4.78 -6.14
N ILE A 109 4.31 -3.68 -6.81
CA ILE A 109 4.78 -3.55 -8.17
C ILE A 109 6.31 -3.53 -8.06
N ASN A 110 6.97 -4.52 -8.65
CA ASN A 110 8.41 -4.47 -8.84
C ASN A 110 8.73 -3.18 -9.60
N TYR A 111 9.16 -2.15 -8.88
CA TYR A 111 9.76 -0.98 -9.51
C TYR A 111 11.05 -1.46 -10.16
N GLN A 112 10.97 -1.76 -11.44
CA GLN A 112 12.15 -2.04 -12.23
C GLN A 112 12.99 -0.77 -12.22
N THR A 113 14.13 -0.82 -11.52
CA THR A 113 15.14 0.22 -11.63
C THR A 113 15.65 0.21 -13.07
N ASN A 114 15.20 1.15 -13.86
CA ASN A 114 15.65 1.31 -15.22
C ASN A 114 17.04 1.97 -15.20
N THR A 115 18.05 1.21 -15.61
CA THR A 115 19.43 1.74 -15.79
C THR A 115 19.63 2.37 -17.17
N GLY A 116 18.59 2.36 -18.03
CA GLY A 116 18.58 2.98 -19.36
C GLY A 116 18.09 4.42 -19.38
N GLY A 117 17.75 4.93 -20.56
CA GLY A 117 17.13 6.24 -20.73
C GLY A 117 15.73 6.31 -20.14
N ALA A 118 15.20 7.53 -19.95
CA ALA A 118 13.86 7.74 -19.38
C ALA A 118 12.79 6.93 -20.12
N VAL A 119 11.96 6.20 -19.37
CA VAL A 119 10.84 5.42 -19.90
C VAL A 119 9.74 6.37 -20.35
N THR A 120 9.24 6.17 -21.57
CA THR A 120 8.17 7.00 -22.15
C THR A 120 6.81 6.31 -22.12
N SER A 121 6.78 4.97 -22.05
CA SER A 121 5.54 4.20 -21.93
C SER A 121 5.80 2.81 -21.38
N TRP A 122 4.74 2.20 -20.83
CA TRP A 122 4.73 0.85 -20.31
C TRP A 122 3.66 0.02 -21.01
N ALA A 123 3.90 -1.28 -21.14
CA ALA A 123 2.95 -2.24 -21.70
C ALA A 123 2.95 -3.55 -20.91
N ILE A 124 1.86 -4.29 -20.96
CA ILE A 124 1.67 -5.59 -20.33
C ILE A 124 1.10 -6.58 -21.35
N ASN A 125 1.49 -7.86 -21.26
CA ASN A 125 1.19 -8.87 -22.28
C ASN A 125 -0.25 -9.42 -22.26
N ALA A 126 -1.00 -9.22 -21.18
CA ALA A 126 -2.32 -9.82 -21.01
C ALA A 126 -3.23 -8.93 -20.19
N SER A 127 -4.53 -9.21 -20.25
CA SER A 127 -5.53 -8.57 -19.42
C SER A 127 -5.34 -8.95 -17.95
N LEU A 128 -5.50 -7.98 -17.08
CA LEU A 128 -5.53 -8.20 -15.64
C LEU A 128 -6.90 -8.72 -15.19
N PRO A 129 -6.99 -9.34 -14.00
CA PRO A 129 -8.25 -9.67 -13.35
C PRO A 129 -9.20 -8.49 -13.27
N SER A 130 -10.51 -8.77 -13.26
CA SER A 130 -11.53 -7.75 -13.10
C SER A 130 -11.30 -6.89 -11.86
N GLY A 131 -11.44 -5.57 -12.00
CA GLY A 131 -11.18 -4.60 -10.95
C GLY A 131 -9.75 -4.10 -10.86
N LEU A 132 -8.81 -4.69 -11.61
CA LEU A 132 -7.44 -4.19 -11.74
C LEU A 132 -7.23 -3.48 -13.08
N SER A 133 -6.37 -2.48 -13.07
CA SER A 133 -5.96 -1.69 -14.25
C SER A 133 -4.45 -1.56 -14.30
N PHE A 134 -3.92 -1.35 -15.51
CA PHE A 134 -2.50 -1.12 -15.76
C PHE A 134 -2.24 0.30 -16.24
N GLY A 135 -1.35 1.01 -15.56
CA GLY A 135 -0.94 2.37 -15.93
C GLY A 135 0.15 2.37 -16.99
N THR A 136 -0.21 2.71 -18.22
CA THR A 136 0.74 2.76 -19.35
C THR A 136 1.79 3.88 -19.25
N ASN A 137 1.57 4.86 -18.39
CA ASN A 137 2.50 5.98 -18.19
C ASN A 137 3.55 5.71 -17.09
N ASN A 138 3.22 4.86 -16.13
CA ASN A 138 4.06 4.61 -14.95
C ASN A 138 4.33 3.13 -14.67
N GLY A 139 3.75 2.20 -15.46
CA GLY A 139 3.93 0.76 -15.29
C GLY A 139 3.21 0.17 -14.08
N THR A 140 2.33 0.93 -13.42
CA THR A 140 1.66 0.48 -12.20
C THR A 140 0.43 -0.36 -12.50
N ILE A 141 0.18 -1.38 -11.68
CA ILE A 141 -1.12 -2.07 -11.61
C ILE A 141 -1.86 -1.49 -10.40
N TYR A 142 -3.09 -1.08 -10.57
CA TYR A 142 -3.89 -0.45 -9.52
C TYR A 142 -5.35 -0.91 -9.58
N GLY A 143 -6.09 -0.69 -8.50
CA GLY A 143 -7.47 -1.10 -8.35
C GLY A 143 -7.65 -2.18 -7.28
N THR A 144 -8.88 -2.68 -7.14
CA THR A 144 -9.22 -3.78 -6.22
C THR A 144 -9.75 -4.95 -7.04
N PRO A 145 -9.15 -6.15 -6.96
CA PRO A 145 -9.65 -7.30 -7.67
C PRO A 145 -11.05 -7.66 -7.18
N THR A 146 -11.96 -7.92 -8.11
CA THR A 146 -13.36 -8.28 -7.82
C THR A 146 -13.65 -9.76 -8.04
N GLU A 147 -12.63 -10.55 -8.39
CA GLU A 147 -12.74 -11.98 -8.64
C GLU A 147 -11.51 -12.73 -8.13
N LEU A 148 -11.67 -14.02 -7.84
CA LEU A 148 -10.56 -14.92 -7.56
C LEU A 148 -9.83 -15.22 -8.86
N TRP A 149 -8.50 -15.10 -8.82
CA TRP A 149 -7.65 -15.32 -9.99
C TRP A 149 -6.55 -16.33 -9.68
N THR A 150 -6.27 -17.23 -10.60
CA THR A 150 -5.13 -18.15 -10.48
C THR A 150 -3.84 -17.35 -10.60
N GLN A 151 -2.83 -17.70 -9.80
CA GLN A 151 -1.51 -17.09 -9.90
C GLN A 151 -1.03 -17.11 -11.36
N THR A 152 -0.76 -15.94 -11.92
CA THR A 152 -0.40 -15.76 -13.33
C THR A 152 0.79 -14.82 -13.41
N SER A 153 1.77 -15.17 -14.25
CA SER A 153 2.90 -14.31 -14.54
C SER A 153 2.57 -13.37 -15.70
N TYR A 154 2.89 -12.11 -15.54
CA TYR A 154 2.72 -11.08 -16.56
C TYR A 154 4.08 -10.58 -17.03
N MET A 155 4.23 -10.41 -18.34
CA MET A 155 5.40 -9.74 -18.90
C MET A 155 5.09 -8.25 -19.06
N VAL A 156 5.97 -7.42 -18.54
CA VAL A 156 5.87 -5.96 -18.60
C VAL A 156 7.02 -5.39 -19.42
N TRP A 157 6.74 -4.45 -20.29
CA TRP A 157 7.74 -3.73 -21.10
C TRP A 157 7.82 -2.28 -20.66
N ALA A 158 9.07 -1.82 -20.49
CA ALA A 158 9.41 -0.42 -20.39
C ALA A 158 9.96 0.05 -21.74
N ASN A 159 9.36 1.06 -22.33
CA ASN A 159 9.67 1.54 -23.68
C ASN A 159 10.22 2.96 -23.65
N ASN A 160 11.20 3.24 -24.50
CA ASN A 160 11.70 4.58 -24.83
C ASN A 160 12.13 4.65 -26.29
N SER A 161 12.68 5.80 -26.71
CA SER A 161 13.18 5.99 -28.10
C SER A 161 14.35 5.08 -28.49
N GLY A 162 15.03 4.48 -27.52
CA GLY A 162 16.15 3.55 -27.74
C GLY A 162 15.74 2.08 -27.83
N GLY A 163 14.48 1.73 -27.52
CA GLY A 163 13.96 0.37 -27.53
C GLY A 163 13.09 0.02 -26.33
N SER A 164 12.95 -1.29 -26.10
CA SER A 164 12.14 -1.86 -25.02
C SER A 164 12.97 -2.78 -24.14
N SER A 165 12.72 -2.77 -22.84
CA SER A 165 13.23 -3.73 -21.86
C SER A 165 12.06 -4.47 -21.21
N THR A 166 12.23 -5.74 -20.88
CA THR A 166 11.17 -6.61 -20.34
C THR A 166 11.53 -7.21 -19.00
N THR A 167 10.50 -7.47 -18.19
CA THR A 167 10.56 -8.29 -16.97
C THR A 167 9.30 -9.13 -16.82
N THR A 168 9.37 -10.22 -16.08
CA THR A 168 8.25 -11.09 -15.70
C THR A 168 8.15 -11.17 -14.19
#